data_3154657b9d05b547e17196dd03a87bd7
#
_entry.id   3154657b9d05b547e17196dd03a87bd7
#
_cell.length_a   1.000
_cell.length_b   1.000
_cell.length_c   1.000
_cell.angle_alpha   90.00
_cell.angle_beta   90.00
_cell.angle_gamma   90.00
#
_symmetry.space_group_name_H-M   'P 1'
#
loop_
_entity.id
_entity.type
_entity.pdbx_description
1 polymer ?
#
loop_
_entity_poly.entity_id
_entity_poly.type
_entity_poly.pdbx_seq_one_letter_code
_entity_poly.pdbx_strand_id
1 'polypeptide(L)' 'MEQLPESVDRNILEHRIVHALIIIRETRGCTLPQALDVFAERYEELRRDRPHDFTLGRDEYGRGFYS' A
#
# COMPACT_ATOMS: atom_id res chain seq x y z
N MET A 1 5.82 -15.34 13.38
CA MET A 1 5.56 -13.94 13.18
C MET A 1 5.10 -13.68 11.76
N GLU A 2 3.97 -13.05 11.63
CA GLU A 2 3.40 -12.85 10.30
C GLU A 2 3.84 -11.54 9.72
N GLN A 3 4.36 -11.61 8.54
CA GLN A 3 4.70 -10.44 7.78
C GLN A 3 3.90 -10.43 6.49
N LEU A 4 3.47 -9.26 6.10
CA LEU A 4 2.77 -9.12 4.84
C LEU A 4 3.74 -9.33 3.69
N PRO A 5 3.26 -9.89 2.58
CA PRO A 5 4.11 -10.06 1.42
C PRO A 5 4.62 -8.71 0.92
N GLU A 6 5.77 -8.76 0.28
CA GLU A 6 6.34 -7.56 -0.30
C GLU A 6 5.42 -6.94 -1.33
N SER A 7 4.59 -7.73 -1.96
CA SER A 7 3.64 -7.22 -2.93
C SER A 7 2.66 -6.25 -2.31
N VAL A 8 2.33 -6.44 -1.02
CA VAL A 8 1.45 -5.49 -0.34
C VAL A 8 2.10 -4.12 -0.26
N ASP A 9 3.37 -4.09 0.16
CA ASP A 9 4.08 -2.83 0.25
C ASP A 9 4.15 -2.15 -1.10
N ARG A 10 4.46 -2.90 -2.14
CA ARG A 10 4.55 -2.35 -3.48
C ARG A 10 3.21 -1.78 -3.92
N ASN A 11 2.13 -2.51 -3.68
CA ASN A 11 0.82 -2.02 -4.07
C ASN A 11 0.45 -0.74 -3.33
N ILE A 12 0.81 -0.67 -2.04
CA ILE A 12 0.54 0.53 -1.27
C ILE A 12 1.33 1.71 -1.84
N LEU A 13 2.60 1.48 -2.12
CA LEU A 13 3.46 2.54 -2.62
C LEU A 13 3.03 3.02 -4.00
N GLU A 14 2.47 2.12 -4.79
CA GLU A 14 2.00 2.46 -6.14
C GLU A 14 0.54 2.86 -6.16
N HIS A 15 -0.07 3.06 -4.99
CA HIS A 15 -1.45 3.50 -4.87
C HIS A 15 -2.45 2.49 -5.42
N ARG A 16 -2.11 1.22 -5.41
CA ARG A 16 -3.02 0.15 -5.80
C ARG A 16 -3.72 -0.39 -4.58
N ILE A 17 -4.62 0.43 -4.05
CA ILE A 17 -5.22 0.16 -2.74
C ILE A 17 -6.05 -1.11 -2.77
N VAL A 18 -6.86 -1.29 -3.80
CA VAL A 18 -7.73 -2.45 -3.87
C VAL A 18 -6.91 -3.73 -3.91
N HIS A 19 -5.85 -3.74 -4.70
CA HIS A 19 -5.00 -4.92 -4.77
C HIS A 19 -4.35 -5.22 -3.43
N ALA A 20 -3.89 -4.19 -2.75
CA ALA A 20 -3.28 -4.38 -1.44
C ALA A 20 -4.29 -4.97 -0.46
N LEU A 21 -5.51 -4.49 -0.47
CA LEU A 21 -6.54 -4.99 0.42
C LEU A 21 -6.85 -6.46 0.14
N ILE A 22 -6.93 -6.82 -1.13
CA ILE A 22 -7.21 -8.21 -1.49
C ILE A 22 -6.11 -9.12 -1.00
N ILE A 23 -4.86 -8.73 -1.18
CA ILE A 23 -3.74 -9.54 -0.75
C ILE A 23 -3.73 -9.68 0.77
N ILE A 24 -4.00 -8.59 1.47
CA ILE A 24 -4.04 -8.63 2.93
C ILE A 24 -5.14 -9.58 3.38
N ARG A 25 -6.30 -9.47 2.77
CA ARG A 25 -7.43 -10.32 3.14
C ARG A 25 -7.10 -11.79 2.96
N GLU A 26 -6.48 -12.12 1.87
CA GLU A 26 -6.15 -13.52 1.58
C GLU A 26 -5.02 -14.01 2.46
N THR A 27 -4.04 -13.17 2.69
CA THR A 27 -2.89 -13.57 3.48
C THR A 27 -3.26 -13.80 4.93
N ARG A 28 -4.10 -12.94 5.49
CA ARG A 28 -4.45 -13.03 6.89
C ARG A 28 -5.77 -13.76 7.13
N GLY A 29 -6.52 -14.02 6.07
CA GLY A 29 -7.80 -14.70 6.23
C GLY A 29 -8.79 -13.87 7.01
N CYS A 30 -8.83 -12.57 6.77
CA CYS A 30 -9.70 -11.68 7.54
C CYS A 30 -10.75 -11.06 6.63
N THR A 31 -11.66 -10.32 7.27
CA THR A 31 -12.69 -9.62 6.52
C THR A 31 -12.14 -8.34 5.92
N LEU A 32 -12.92 -7.73 5.03
CA LEU A 32 -12.48 -6.50 4.38
C LEU A 32 -12.26 -5.37 5.39
N PRO A 33 -13.16 -5.13 6.35
CA PRO A 33 -12.88 -4.09 7.35
C PRO A 33 -11.59 -4.36 8.13
N GLN A 34 -11.32 -5.61 8.43
CA GLN A 34 -10.08 -5.95 9.12
C GLN A 34 -8.87 -5.71 8.22
N ALA A 35 -9.02 -6.00 6.93
CA ALA A 35 -7.95 -5.72 6.00
C ALA A 35 -7.67 -4.22 5.90
N LEU A 36 -8.71 -3.41 6.00
CA LEU A 36 -8.53 -1.96 6.01
C LEU A 36 -7.71 -1.51 7.20
N ASP A 37 -7.96 -2.10 8.37
CA ASP A 37 -7.17 -1.76 9.55
C ASP A 37 -5.70 -2.10 9.34
N VAL A 38 -5.44 -3.28 8.81
CA VAL A 38 -4.06 -3.69 8.54
C VAL A 38 -3.44 -2.78 7.51
N PHE A 39 -4.20 -2.44 6.48
CA PHE A 39 -3.72 -1.55 5.43
C PHE A 39 -3.32 -0.19 6.02
N ALA A 40 -4.18 0.36 6.86
CA ALA A 40 -3.92 1.68 7.43
C ALA A 40 -2.65 1.68 8.27
N GLU A 41 -2.46 0.63 9.07
CA GLU A 41 -1.26 0.53 9.88
C GLU A 41 -0.02 0.45 9.00
N ARG A 42 -0.07 -0.41 7.99
CA ARG A 42 1.08 -0.58 7.13
C ARG A 42 1.35 0.68 6.31
N TYR A 43 0.28 1.34 5.90
CA TYR A 43 0.41 2.59 5.16
C TYR A 43 1.18 3.62 5.97
N GLU A 44 0.83 3.77 7.25
CA GLU A 44 1.52 4.73 8.08
C GLU A 44 2.97 4.35 8.33
N GLU A 45 3.22 3.06 8.50
CA GLU A 45 4.58 2.61 8.68
C GLU A 45 5.43 2.93 7.45
N LEU A 46 4.89 2.68 6.28
CA LEU A 46 5.61 2.96 5.05
C LEU A 46 5.83 4.45 4.84
N ARG A 47 4.84 5.24 5.21
CA ARG A 47 5.01 6.69 5.09
C ARG A 47 6.10 7.21 6.02
N ARG A 48 6.25 6.58 7.16
CA ARG A 48 7.30 6.96 8.09
C ARG A 48 8.66 6.49 7.64
N ASP A 49 8.72 5.24 7.16
CA ASP A 49 9.99 4.62 6.82
C ASP A 49 10.43 4.92 5.40
N ARG A 50 9.48 5.05 4.48
CA ARG A 50 9.77 5.22 3.06
C ARG A 50 8.95 6.34 2.45
N PRO A 51 9.03 7.54 3.00
CA PRO A 51 8.21 8.63 2.45
C PRO A 51 8.57 8.97 1.02
N HIS A 52 9.82 8.77 0.63
CA HIS A 52 10.25 9.08 -0.73
C HIS A 52 9.64 8.13 -1.75
N ASP A 53 9.41 6.90 -1.34
CA ASP A 53 8.83 5.93 -2.28
C ASP A 53 7.40 6.29 -2.63
N PHE A 54 6.68 6.87 -1.68
CA PHE A 54 5.33 7.31 -1.94
C PHE A 54 5.29 8.44 -2.97
N THR A 55 6.22 9.35 -2.87
CA THR A 55 6.21 10.50 -3.77
C THR A 55 6.59 10.13 -5.18
N LEU A 56 7.23 9.00 -5.35
CA LEU A 56 7.68 8.59 -6.67
C LEU A 56 6.52 8.48 -7.65
N GLY A 57 5.50 7.74 -7.28
CA GLY A 57 4.36 7.58 -8.16
C GLY A 57 3.63 8.88 -8.37
N ARG A 58 3.62 9.71 -7.35
CA ARG A 58 2.94 10.97 -7.44
C ARG A 58 3.64 11.92 -8.41
N ASP A 59 4.95 11.90 -8.38
CA ASP A 59 5.72 12.71 -9.33
C ASP A 59 5.40 12.32 -10.75
N GLU A 60 5.30 11.04 -11.00
CA GLU A 60 4.99 10.58 -12.34
C GLU A 60 3.60 11.02 -12.77
N TYR A 61 2.66 10.99 -11.85
CA TYR A 61 1.33 11.48 -12.15
C TYR A 61 1.37 12.93 -12.55
N GLY A 62 2.08 13.73 -11.78
CA GLY A 62 2.16 15.14 -12.07
C GLY A 62 2.71 15.40 -13.43
N ARG A 63 3.75 14.70 -13.79
CA ARG A 63 4.37 14.89 -15.09
C ARG A 63 3.42 14.46 -16.20
N GLY A 64 2.75 13.35 -16.01
CA GLY A 64 1.83 12.87 -17.01
C GLY A 64 0.73 13.85 -17.28
N PHE A 65 0.24 14.51 -16.26
CA PHE A 65 -0.84 15.47 -16.41
C PHE A 65 -0.39 16.72 -17.09
N TYR A 66 0.81 17.17 -16.80
CA TYR A 66 1.25 18.45 -17.26
C TYR A 66 2.02 18.41 -18.56
N SER A 67 2.40 17.24 -18.97
CA SER A 67 3.08 17.13 -20.26
C SER A 67 2.11 16.78 -21.39
#